data_078192a7130a58eb4d15f28fa762ac3f
#
_entry.id   078192a7130a58eb4d15f28fa762ac3f
#
_cell.length_a   1.000
_cell.length_b   1.000
_cell.length_c   1.000
_cell.angle_alpha   90.00
_cell.angle_beta   90.00
_cell.angle_gamma   90.00
#
_symmetry.space_group_name_H-M   'P 1'
#
loop_
_entity.id
_entity.type
_entity.pdbx_description
1 polymer ?
#
loop_
_entity_poly.entity_id
_entity_poly.type
_entity_poly.pdbx_seq_one_letter_code
_entity_poly.pdbx_strand_id
1 'polypeptide(L)'
;MTSHRLPRLPGQVALPEQKSAEPSPVRLDGFNSAPTGEVTRALLTCCRSLRWVHRLADHRPYPDLGSLLAAADEAAYDLTPADLAEALAGESLTPLPDGAYSAAHTALSAAHAAYESRFGHVFVICLDEFTPGEALDQVLAGIRSRLANDQEEERITTADELRRLARGRLTRLVRQFAHEARPAEAPRPE
;
A
#
# COMPACT_ATOMS: atom_id res chain seq x y z
N MET A 1 -42.02 -62.14 16.91
CA MET A 1 -41.34 -61.15 16.03
C MET A 1 -41.46 -59.83 16.71
N THR A 2 -40.37 -59.41 17.42
CA THR A 2 -40.36 -58.28 18.33
C THR A 2 -39.54 -57.14 17.65
N SER A 3 -40.25 -56.10 17.21
CA SER A 3 -39.63 -54.92 16.60
C SER A 3 -39.01 -54.04 17.67
N HIS A 4 -37.68 -53.98 17.70
CA HIS A 4 -36.93 -53.02 18.52
C HIS A 4 -36.94 -51.64 17.85
N ARG A 5 -37.60 -50.71 18.52
CA ARG A 5 -37.61 -49.29 18.19
C ARG A 5 -36.35 -48.64 18.81
N LEU A 6 -35.42 -48.14 17.99
CA LEU A 6 -34.27 -47.38 18.44
C LEU A 6 -34.69 -45.98 18.97
N PRO A 7 -34.08 -45.47 20.03
CA PRO A 7 -34.41 -44.16 20.57
C PRO A 7 -33.84 -43.03 19.68
N ARG A 8 -34.67 -42.01 19.45
CA ARG A 8 -34.27 -40.74 18.81
C ARG A 8 -33.33 -39.99 19.75
N LEU A 9 -32.16 -39.58 19.24
CA LEU A 9 -31.26 -38.64 19.90
C LEU A 9 -31.87 -37.23 19.89
N PRO A 10 -31.87 -36.50 21.00
CA PRO A 10 -32.37 -35.14 21.06
C PRO A 10 -31.28 -34.12 20.60
N GLY A 11 -31.71 -33.15 19.77
CA GLY A 11 -31.15 -31.82 19.78
C GLY A 11 -29.80 -31.66 19.09
N GLN A 12 -29.79 -31.59 17.75
CA GLN A 12 -28.77 -30.82 17.03
C GLN A 12 -29.09 -29.34 17.27
N VAL A 13 -28.35 -28.72 18.19
CA VAL A 13 -28.35 -27.28 18.35
C VAL A 13 -27.63 -26.71 17.10
N ALA A 14 -28.40 -26.07 16.22
CA ALA A 14 -27.85 -25.31 15.13
C ALA A 14 -27.02 -24.16 15.74
N LEU A 15 -25.68 -24.24 15.61
CA LEU A 15 -24.81 -23.11 15.87
C LEU A 15 -25.23 -21.99 14.90
N PRO A 16 -25.42 -20.74 15.38
CA PRO A 16 -25.66 -19.62 14.47
C PRO A 16 -24.45 -19.52 13.54
N GLU A 17 -24.69 -19.62 12.24
CA GLU A 17 -23.68 -19.25 11.23
C GLU A 17 -23.19 -17.85 11.57
N GLN A 18 -21.96 -17.77 12.07
CA GLN A 18 -21.26 -16.48 12.16
C GLN A 18 -21.05 -16.03 10.71
N LYS A 19 -21.98 -15.21 10.25
CA LYS A 19 -21.85 -14.43 9.03
C LYS A 19 -20.53 -13.67 9.16
N SER A 20 -19.48 -14.19 8.51
CA SER A 20 -18.18 -13.53 8.42
C SER A 20 -18.47 -12.09 8.01
N ALA A 21 -18.18 -11.15 8.88
CA ALA A 21 -18.37 -9.74 8.58
C ALA A 21 -17.47 -9.43 7.39
N GLU A 22 -18.06 -9.32 6.22
CA GLU A 22 -17.34 -8.78 5.06
C GLU A 22 -16.78 -7.42 5.48
N PRO A 23 -15.50 -7.13 5.20
CA PRO A 23 -14.92 -5.85 5.55
C PRO A 23 -15.78 -4.75 4.91
N SER A 24 -16.36 -3.89 5.75
CA SER A 24 -17.18 -2.78 5.29
C SER A 24 -16.43 -2.02 4.19
N PRO A 25 -17.08 -1.71 3.07
CA PRO A 25 -16.43 -1.00 1.97
C PRO A 25 -15.83 0.31 2.48
N VAL A 26 -14.58 0.59 2.10
CA VAL A 26 -13.91 1.84 2.47
C VAL A 26 -14.67 2.99 1.80
N ARG A 27 -15.23 3.88 2.62
CA ARG A 27 -16.00 5.05 2.14
C ARG A 27 -15.05 6.15 1.71
N LEU A 28 -15.32 6.75 0.56
CA LEU A 28 -14.53 7.83 -0.02
C LEU A 28 -15.11 9.22 0.24
N ASP A 29 -16.20 9.34 1.00
CA ASP A 29 -16.91 10.61 1.21
C ASP A 29 -15.96 11.70 1.73
N GLY A 30 -15.14 11.38 2.74
CA GLY A 30 -14.14 12.31 3.29
C GLY A 30 -13.10 12.74 2.25
N PHE A 31 -12.54 11.80 1.51
CA PHE A 31 -11.57 12.08 0.45
C PHE A 31 -12.18 12.89 -0.71
N ASN A 32 -13.41 12.57 -1.12
CA ASN A 32 -14.10 13.26 -2.21
C ASN A 32 -14.52 14.68 -1.85
N SER A 33 -14.92 14.94 -0.60
CA SER A 33 -15.41 16.23 -0.14
C SER A 33 -14.33 17.15 0.45
N ALA A 34 -13.15 16.61 0.76
CA ALA A 34 -12.04 17.39 1.32
C ALA A 34 -11.56 18.50 0.35
N PRO A 35 -11.10 19.64 0.88
CA PRO A 35 -10.55 20.72 0.06
C PRO A 35 -9.42 20.24 -0.84
N THR A 36 -9.37 20.70 -2.11
CA THR A 36 -8.36 20.25 -3.09
C THR A 36 -6.94 20.40 -2.58
N GLY A 37 -6.60 21.49 -1.90
CA GLY A 37 -5.26 21.70 -1.35
C GLY A 37 -4.87 20.71 -0.26
N GLU A 38 -5.84 20.24 0.52
CA GLU A 38 -5.62 19.19 1.53
C GLU A 38 -5.37 17.84 0.86
N VAL A 39 -6.22 17.46 -0.10
CA VAL A 39 -6.06 16.23 -0.86
C VAL A 39 -4.74 16.21 -1.63
N THR A 40 -4.38 17.31 -2.29
CA THR A 40 -3.10 17.44 -3.01
C THR A 40 -1.91 17.19 -2.08
N ARG A 41 -1.92 17.82 -0.89
CA ARG A 41 -0.86 17.61 0.11
C ARG A 41 -0.81 16.17 0.61
N ALA A 42 -1.96 15.58 0.85
CA ALA A 42 -2.06 14.19 1.28
C ALA A 42 -1.60 13.22 0.21
N LEU A 43 -1.99 13.41 -1.06
CA LEU A 43 -1.55 12.58 -2.18
C LEU A 43 -0.04 12.65 -2.43
N LEU A 44 0.61 13.81 -2.17
CA LEU A 44 2.07 13.94 -2.23
C LEU A 44 2.80 13.03 -1.24
N THR A 45 2.15 12.57 -0.18
CA THR A 45 2.73 11.57 0.73
C THR A 45 2.68 10.14 0.15
N CYS A 46 1.83 9.91 -0.85
CA CYS A 46 1.72 8.62 -1.52
C CYS A 46 2.71 8.49 -2.68
N CYS A 47 2.80 9.53 -3.51
CA CYS A 47 3.73 9.62 -4.64
C CYS A 47 4.09 11.11 -4.86
N ARG A 48 5.37 11.44 -4.83
CA ARG A 48 5.86 12.81 -5.00
C ARG A 48 5.99 13.23 -6.46
N SER A 49 4.99 12.90 -7.28
CA SER A 49 4.85 13.42 -8.64
C SER A 49 3.64 14.36 -8.70
N LEU A 50 3.87 15.63 -9.02
CA LEU A 50 2.79 16.61 -9.16
C LEU A 50 1.81 16.21 -10.25
N ARG A 51 2.28 15.62 -11.34
CA ARG A 51 1.44 15.11 -12.42
C ARG A 51 0.47 14.05 -11.92
N TRP A 52 0.97 13.04 -11.18
CA TRP A 52 0.13 11.99 -10.59
C TRP A 52 -0.88 12.55 -9.61
N VAL A 53 -0.46 13.46 -8.75
CA VAL A 53 -1.31 14.09 -7.72
C VAL A 53 -2.43 14.89 -8.35
N HIS A 54 -2.14 15.76 -9.33
CA HIS A 54 -3.16 16.57 -10.00
C HIS A 54 -4.16 15.68 -10.72
N ARG A 55 -3.67 14.64 -11.43
CA ARG A 55 -4.57 13.72 -12.12
C ARG A 55 -5.60 13.08 -11.18
N LEU A 56 -5.20 12.67 -9.98
CA LEU A 56 -6.12 12.11 -9.00
C LEU A 56 -7.01 13.18 -8.32
N ALA A 57 -6.46 14.34 -8.00
CA ALA A 57 -7.23 15.39 -7.33
C ALA A 57 -8.32 15.97 -8.23
N ASP A 58 -8.04 16.17 -9.52
CA ASP A 58 -8.93 16.79 -10.50
C ASP A 58 -10.06 15.86 -10.98
N HIS A 59 -9.87 14.53 -10.87
CA HIS A 59 -10.89 13.56 -11.28
C HIS A 59 -11.85 13.13 -10.16
N ARG A 60 -11.77 13.75 -8.98
CA ARG A 60 -12.78 13.54 -7.93
C ARG A 60 -14.15 14.09 -8.35
N PRO A 61 -15.27 13.47 -7.91
CA PRO A 61 -15.36 12.38 -6.93
C PRO A 61 -15.18 10.99 -7.56
N TYR A 62 -14.60 10.06 -6.80
CA TYR A 62 -14.50 8.64 -7.16
C TYR A 62 -15.66 7.86 -6.53
N PRO A 63 -16.29 6.92 -7.25
CA PRO A 63 -17.43 6.16 -6.72
C PRO A 63 -17.01 5.16 -5.62
N ASP A 64 -15.82 4.57 -5.74
CA ASP A 64 -15.31 3.56 -4.81
C ASP A 64 -13.76 3.52 -4.82
N LEU A 65 -13.20 2.77 -3.85
CA LEU A 65 -11.76 2.60 -3.72
C LEU A 65 -11.13 1.94 -4.95
N GLY A 66 -11.83 0.99 -5.57
CA GLY A 66 -11.34 0.30 -6.77
C GLY A 66 -11.11 1.27 -7.93
N SER A 67 -12.09 2.15 -8.17
CA SER A 67 -12.02 3.20 -9.20
C SER A 67 -10.89 4.20 -8.94
N LEU A 68 -10.69 4.61 -7.68
CA LEU A 68 -9.58 5.47 -7.29
C LEU A 68 -8.22 4.79 -7.52
N LEU A 69 -8.09 3.52 -7.13
CA LEU A 69 -6.86 2.76 -7.30
C LEU A 69 -6.55 2.48 -8.77
N ALA A 70 -7.58 2.23 -9.60
CA ALA A 70 -7.40 2.09 -11.05
C ALA A 70 -6.90 3.39 -11.68
N ALA A 71 -7.50 4.54 -11.31
CA ALA A 71 -7.03 5.85 -11.77
C ALA A 71 -5.58 6.14 -11.32
N ALA A 72 -5.22 5.71 -10.10
CA ALA A 72 -3.86 5.86 -9.59
C ALA A 72 -2.84 5.02 -10.37
N ASP A 73 -3.20 3.79 -10.73
CA ASP A 73 -2.38 2.92 -11.55
C ASP A 73 -2.19 3.51 -12.97
N GLU A 74 -3.27 3.96 -13.63
CA GLU A 74 -3.19 4.64 -14.92
C GLU A 74 -2.30 5.88 -14.87
N ALA A 75 -2.49 6.73 -13.86
CA ALA A 75 -1.67 7.93 -13.67
C ALA A 75 -0.18 7.60 -13.47
N ALA A 76 0.14 6.46 -12.83
CA ALA A 76 1.51 6.01 -12.66
C ALA A 76 2.14 5.48 -13.96
N TYR A 77 1.37 4.79 -14.81
CA TYR A 77 1.84 4.36 -16.13
C TYR A 77 2.10 5.54 -17.09
N ASP A 78 1.39 6.65 -16.92
CA ASP A 78 1.53 7.84 -17.74
C ASP A 78 2.68 8.78 -17.28
N LEU A 79 3.45 8.42 -16.25
CA LEU A 79 4.58 9.21 -15.79
C LEU A 79 5.70 9.23 -16.83
N THR A 80 6.13 10.45 -17.17
CA THR A 80 7.34 10.62 -17.98
C THR A 80 8.59 10.27 -17.16
N PRO A 81 9.76 10.08 -17.81
CA PRO A 81 11.02 9.91 -17.07
C PRO A 81 11.32 11.04 -16.08
N ALA A 82 10.91 12.28 -16.41
CA ALA A 82 11.09 13.42 -15.51
C ALA A 82 10.16 13.35 -14.28
N ASP A 83 8.89 12.97 -14.48
CA ASP A 83 7.92 12.77 -13.40
C ASP A 83 8.35 11.62 -12.46
N LEU A 84 8.90 10.55 -13.05
CA LEU A 84 9.45 9.42 -12.28
C LEU A 84 10.66 9.86 -11.45
N ALA A 85 11.58 10.65 -12.04
CA ALA A 85 12.72 11.19 -11.32
C ALA A 85 12.30 12.13 -10.18
N GLU A 86 11.26 12.97 -10.39
CA GLU A 86 10.67 13.82 -9.34
C GLU A 86 10.15 12.96 -8.18
N ALA A 87 9.38 11.91 -8.50
CA ALA A 87 8.84 11.01 -7.49
C ALA A 87 9.94 10.29 -6.69
N LEU A 88 10.96 9.77 -7.38
CA LEU A 88 12.09 9.07 -6.75
C LEU A 88 12.95 9.99 -5.88
N ALA A 89 13.13 11.25 -6.27
CA ALA A 89 13.84 12.24 -5.45
C ALA A 89 13.14 12.51 -4.10
N GLY A 90 11.86 12.20 -4.01
CA GLY A 90 11.07 12.28 -2.77
C GLY A 90 11.08 11.01 -1.93
N GLU A 91 11.59 9.91 -2.46
CA GLU A 91 11.65 8.64 -1.72
C GLU A 91 12.88 8.63 -0.78
N SER A 92 12.75 7.89 0.31
CA SER A 92 13.83 7.61 1.24
C SER A 92 14.05 6.11 1.34
N LEU A 93 15.22 5.71 1.82
CA LEU A 93 15.54 4.31 2.06
C LEU A 93 14.47 3.66 2.93
N THR A 94 14.07 2.44 2.58
CA THR A 94 13.14 1.65 3.37
C THR A 94 13.74 1.41 4.76
N PRO A 95 13.11 1.87 5.85
CA PRO A 95 13.61 1.64 7.19
C PRO A 95 13.58 0.15 7.50
N LEU A 96 14.66 -0.36 8.09
CA LEU A 96 14.70 -1.71 8.63
C LEU A 96 13.99 -1.80 9.97
N PRO A 97 13.41 -2.96 10.32
CA PRO A 97 12.90 -3.21 11.65
C PRO A 97 14.01 -3.04 12.70
N ASP A 98 13.62 -2.50 13.89
CA ASP A 98 14.54 -2.39 15.03
C ASP A 98 15.08 -3.76 15.42
N GLY A 99 16.38 -3.85 15.69
CA GLY A 99 17.06 -5.09 16.11
C GLY A 99 17.86 -5.80 15.04
N ALA A 100 17.99 -5.27 13.82
CA ALA A 100 18.92 -5.80 12.83
C ALA A 100 20.38 -5.69 13.32
N TYR A 101 21.15 -6.78 13.17
CA TYR A 101 22.55 -6.80 13.57
C TYR A 101 23.39 -5.76 12.83
N SER A 102 24.37 -5.16 13.51
CA SER A 102 25.29 -4.14 12.94
C SER A 102 25.92 -4.55 11.61
N ALA A 103 26.28 -5.83 11.45
CA ALA A 103 26.79 -6.37 10.19
C ALA A 103 25.76 -6.33 9.04
N ALA A 104 24.49 -6.61 9.32
CA ALA A 104 23.40 -6.54 8.34
C ALA A 104 23.17 -5.08 7.88
N HIS A 105 23.24 -4.12 8.80
CA HIS A 105 23.17 -2.69 8.51
C HIS A 105 24.30 -2.22 7.59
N THR A 106 25.53 -2.67 7.85
CA THR A 106 26.70 -2.34 7.02
C THR A 106 26.55 -2.92 5.61
N ALA A 107 26.14 -4.19 5.51
CA ALA A 107 25.91 -4.84 4.21
C ALA A 107 24.81 -4.17 3.40
N LEU A 108 23.70 -3.80 4.07
CA LEU A 108 22.60 -3.11 3.43
C LEU A 108 23.00 -1.70 2.96
N SER A 109 23.71 -0.94 3.79
CA SER A 109 24.20 0.39 3.41
C SER A 109 25.13 0.34 2.21
N ALA A 110 26.04 -0.64 2.16
CA ALA A 110 26.92 -0.85 1.02
C ALA A 110 26.14 -1.23 -0.26
N ALA A 111 25.10 -2.07 -0.12
CA ALA A 111 24.25 -2.48 -1.24
C ALA A 111 23.44 -1.28 -1.80
N HIS A 112 22.86 -0.45 -0.92
CA HIS A 112 22.19 0.80 -1.33
C HIS A 112 23.15 1.76 -2.04
N ALA A 113 24.34 2.00 -1.49
CA ALA A 113 25.34 2.87 -2.10
C ALA A 113 25.77 2.38 -3.49
N ALA A 114 25.94 1.07 -3.66
CA ALA A 114 26.25 0.48 -4.97
C ALA A 114 25.11 0.68 -5.98
N TYR A 115 23.87 0.51 -5.54
CA TYR A 115 22.68 0.72 -6.37
C TYR A 115 22.56 2.20 -6.79
N GLU A 116 22.62 3.12 -5.83
CA GLU A 116 22.53 4.56 -6.10
C GLU A 116 23.66 5.06 -7.02
N SER A 117 24.88 4.53 -6.83
CA SER A 117 26.00 4.83 -7.71
C SER A 117 25.78 4.37 -9.15
N ARG A 118 25.06 3.25 -9.36
CA ARG A 118 24.80 2.70 -10.69
C ARG A 118 23.63 3.39 -11.40
N PHE A 119 22.54 3.67 -10.69
CA PHE A 119 21.26 4.10 -11.28
C PHE A 119 20.92 5.56 -11.00
N GLY A 120 21.62 6.22 -10.06
CA GLY A 120 21.44 7.65 -9.77
C GLY A 120 20.23 8.00 -8.92
N HIS A 121 19.55 7.00 -8.34
CA HIS A 121 18.39 7.20 -7.47
C HIS A 121 18.36 6.14 -6.35
N VAL A 122 17.57 6.39 -5.31
CA VAL A 122 17.37 5.46 -4.20
C VAL A 122 16.70 4.17 -4.68
N PHE A 123 17.06 3.05 -4.03
CA PHE A 123 16.39 1.78 -4.26
C PHE A 123 15.00 1.79 -3.65
N VAL A 124 13.99 1.50 -4.44
CA VAL A 124 12.58 1.38 -4.01
C VAL A 124 12.07 -0.03 -4.26
N ILE A 125 11.33 -0.56 -3.29
CA ILE A 125 10.70 -1.89 -3.34
C ILE A 125 9.43 -1.86 -2.51
N CYS A 126 8.35 -2.47 -3.00
CA CYS A 126 7.13 -2.67 -2.25
C CYS A 126 7.23 -3.94 -1.41
N LEU A 127 7.09 -3.80 -0.10
CA LEU A 127 7.18 -4.91 0.86
C LEU A 127 5.81 -5.28 1.47
N ASP A 128 4.71 -4.77 0.92
CA ASP A 128 3.37 -4.96 1.49
C ASP A 128 2.92 -6.43 1.53
N GLU A 129 3.52 -7.32 0.73
CA GLU A 129 3.23 -8.76 0.68
C GLU A 129 4.13 -9.62 1.58
N PHE A 130 5.16 -9.01 2.21
CA PHE A 130 6.15 -9.71 3.00
C PHE A 130 5.97 -9.44 4.50
N THR A 131 6.37 -10.40 5.31
CA THR A 131 6.42 -10.21 6.76
C THR A 131 7.62 -9.32 7.15
N PRO A 132 7.58 -8.64 8.30
CA PRO A 132 8.71 -7.83 8.78
C PRO A 132 10.02 -8.63 8.91
N GLY A 133 9.95 -9.93 9.20
CA GLY A 133 11.12 -10.81 9.29
C GLY A 133 11.78 -11.10 7.94
N GLU A 134 11.02 -11.06 6.86
CA GLU A 134 11.51 -11.31 5.49
C GLU A 134 12.01 -10.02 4.81
N ALA A 135 11.65 -8.85 5.33
CA ALA A 135 11.89 -7.56 4.68
C ALA A 135 13.37 -7.33 4.32
N LEU A 136 14.29 -7.63 5.23
CA LEU A 136 15.72 -7.46 5.00
C LEU A 136 16.24 -8.35 3.85
N ASP A 137 15.86 -9.62 3.86
CA ASP A 137 16.28 -10.57 2.85
C ASP A 137 15.73 -10.19 1.47
N GLN A 138 14.48 -9.73 1.42
CA GLN A 138 13.84 -9.25 0.20
C GLN A 138 14.53 -8.00 -0.37
N VAL A 139 14.87 -7.03 0.49
CA VAL A 139 15.61 -5.83 0.06
C VAL A 139 16.98 -6.22 -0.50
N LEU A 140 17.76 -7.05 0.21
CA LEU A 140 19.09 -7.46 -0.24
C LEU A 140 19.03 -8.31 -1.52
N ALA A 141 18.07 -9.23 -1.63
CA ALA A 141 17.86 -10.02 -2.83
C ALA A 141 17.44 -9.14 -4.01
N GLY A 142 16.52 -8.20 -3.78
CA GLY A 142 16.06 -7.24 -4.78
C GLY A 142 17.20 -6.35 -5.30
N ILE A 143 18.00 -5.75 -4.42
CA ILE A 143 19.16 -4.94 -4.83
C ILE A 143 20.14 -5.79 -5.66
N ARG A 144 20.46 -7.00 -5.20
CA ARG A 144 21.41 -7.89 -5.90
C ARG A 144 20.91 -8.27 -7.29
N SER A 145 19.63 -8.60 -7.41
CA SER A 145 19.01 -8.94 -8.70
C SER A 145 19.01 -7.73 -9.64
N ARG A 146 18.57 -6.57 -9.15
CA ARG A 146 18.40 -5.36 -9.97
C ARG A 146 19.70 -4.66 -10.33
N LEU A 147 20.79 -4.91 -9.59
CA LEU A 147 22.13 -4.48 -10.00
C LEU A 147 22.59 -5.12 -11.32
N ALA A 148 21.98 -6.22 -11.79
CA ALA A 148 22.27 -6.83 -13.08
C ALA A 148 21.52 -6.17 -14.26
N ASN A 149 20.46 -5.41 -13.99
CA ASN A 149 19.63 -4.75 -15.01
C ASN A 149 20.41 -3.71 -15.81
N ASP A 150 20.00 -3.46 -17.04
CA ASP A 150 20.37 -2.25 -17.74
C ASP A 150 19.53 -1.05 -17.26
N GLN A 151 19.83 0.16 -17.78
CA GLN A 151 19.18 1.40 -17.31
C GLN A 151 17.67 1.41 -17.64
N GLU A 152 17.26 0.83 -18.77
CA GLU A 152 15.85 0.83 -19.18
C GLU A 152 15.06 -0.25 -18.44
N GLU A 153 15.61 -1.43 -18.27
CA GLU A 153 15.02 -2.49 -17.45
C GLU A 153 14.81 -2.02 -16.01
N GLU A 154 15.82 -1.32 -15.46
CA GLU A 154 15.72 -0.80 -14.11
C GLU A 154 14.70 0.33 -13.99
N ARG A 155 14.62 1.20 -14.97
CA ARG A 155 13.60 2.26 -15.02
C ARG A 155 12.18 1.68 -14.98
N ILE A 156 11.92 0.64 -15.76
CA ILE A 156 10.62 -0.04 -15.80
C ILE A 156 10.31 -0.70 -14.46
N THR A 157 11.27 -1.44 -13.91
CA THR A 157 11.13 -2.12 -12.61
C THR A 157 10.87 -1.12 -11.48
N THR A 158 11.64 -0.03 -11.46
CA THR A 158 11.49 1.04 -10.46
C THR A 158 10.14 1.73 -10.55
N ALA A 159 9.63 1.99 -11.76
CA ALA A 159 8.31 2.58 -11.96
C ALA A 159 7.20 1.65 -11.44
N ASP A 160 7.31 0.34 -11.68
CA ASP A 160 6.33 -0.63 -11.18
C ASP A 160 6.35 -0.74 -9.64
N GLU A 161 7.52 -0.77 -9.04
CA GLU A 161 7.64 -0.77 -7.57
C GLU A 161 7.08 0.51 -6.95
N LEU A 162 7.37 1.67 -7.55
CA LEU A 162 6.82 2.95 -7.10
C LEU A 162 5.28 2.98 -7.21
N ARG A 163 4.72 2.44 -8.29
CA ARG A 163 3.27 2.29 -8.48
C ARG A 163 2.65 1.45 -7.36
N ARG A 164 3.25 0.30 -7.03
CA ARG A 164 2.79 -0.56 -5.93
C ARG A 164 2.85 0.15 -4.58
N LEU A 165 3.93 0.86 -4.29
CA LEU A 165 4.08 1.67 -3.08
C LEU A 165 3.01 2.76 -2.99
N ALA A 166 2.80 3.51 -4.09
CA ALA A 166 1.78 4.55 -4.15
C ALA A 166 0.38 3.99 -3.91
N ARG A 167 0.05 2.83 -4.49
CA ARG A 167 -1.22 2.12 -4.30
C ARG A 167 -1.46 1.73 -2.84
N GLY A 168 -0.47 1.15 -2.18
CA GLY A 168 -0.54 0.77 -0.77
C GLY A 168 -0.71 1.99 0.14
N ARG A 169 0.08 3.06 -0.11
CA ARG A 169 -0.01 4.33 0.63
C ARG A 169 -1.38 5.00 0.44
N LEU A 170 -1.89 5.04 -0.80
CA LEU A 170 -3.21 5.59 -1.11
C LEU A 170 -4.34 4.85 -0.39
N THR A 171 -4.26 3.52 -0.34
CA THR A 171 -5.23 2.70 0.41
C THR A 171 -5.24 3.07 1.90
N ARG A 172 -4.07 3.28 2.49
CA ARG A 172 -3.95 3.71 3.90
C ARG A 172 -4.47 5.13 4.11
N LEU A 173 -4.12 6.04 3.21
CA LEU A 173 -4.57 7.44 3.23
C LEU A 173 -6.09 7.56 3.23
N VAL A 174 -6.77 6.86 2.33
CA VAL A 174 -8.24 6.90 2.23
C VAL A 174 -8.91 6.37 3.50
N ARG A 175 -8.34 5.36 4.13
CA ARG A 175 -8.84 4.86 5.42
C ARG A 175 -8.72 5.92 6.53
N GLN A 176 -7.70 6.76 6.51
CA GLN A 176 -7.56 7.88 7.45
C GLN A 176 -8.66 8.91 7.22
N PHE A 177 -8.90 9.34 5.99
CA PHE A 177 -10.02 10.23 5.64
C PHE A 177 -11.38 9.67 6.06
N ALA A 178 -11.59 8.36 5.88
CA ALA A 178 -12.83 7.69 6.30
C ALA A 178 -12.98 7.65 7.83
N HIS A 179 -11.89 7.61 8.57
CA HIS A 179 -11.90 7.62 10.03
C HIS A 179 -12.17 9.02 10.60
N GLU A 180 -11.53 10.04 10.03
CA GLU A 180 -11.68 11.44 10.44
C GLU A 180 -13.08 12.00 10.13
N ALA A 181 -13.70 11.55 9.03
CA ALA A 181 -15.07 11.91 8.66
C ALA A 181 -16.15 11.26 9.54
N ARG A 182 -15.77 10.36 10.46
CA ARG A 182 -16.71 9.70 11.37
C ARG A 182 -17.04 10.66 12.53
N PRO A 183 -18.31 11.08 12.72
CA PRO A 183 -18.67 11.88 13.88
C PRO A 183 -18.26 11.16 15.15
N ALA A 184 -17.64 11.87 16.10
CA ALA A 184 -17.38 11.34 17.43
C ALA A 184 -18.71 10.82 17.99
N GLU A 185 -18.81 9.51 18.21
CA GLU A 185 -20.00 8.87 18.78
C GLU A 185 -20.27 9.52 20.13
N ALA A 186 -21.37 10.29 20.21
CA ALA A 186 -21.75 10.97 21.44
C ALA A 186 -21.86 9.93 22.56
N PRO A 187 -21.33 10.21 23.79
CA PRO A 187 -21.46 9.29 24.90
C PRO A 187 -22.92 9.01 25.15
N ARG A 188 -23.28 7.71 25.24
CA ARG A 188 -24.65 7.30 25.59
C ARG A 188 -24.97 7.90 26.95
N PRO A 189 -26.11 8.58 27.09
CA PRO A 189 -26.57 9.02 28.41
C PRO A 189 -26.86 7.77 29.26
N GLU A 190 -26.32 7.74 30.48
CA GLU A 190 -26.62 6.74 31.52
C GLU A 190 -28.10 6.82 31.99
#